data_206aab9e87fc5fb4108361e443595937
#
_entry.id   206aab9e87fc5fb4108361e443595937
#
_cell.length_a   1.000
_cell.length_b   1.000
_cell.length_c   1.000
_cell.angle_alpha   90.00
_cell.angle_beta   90.00
_cell.angle_gamma   90.00
#
_symmetry.space_group_name_H-M   'P 1'
#
loop_
_entity.id
_entity.type
_entity.pdbx_description
1 polymer ?
#
loop_
_entity_poly.entity_id
_entity_poly.type
_entity_poly.pdbx_seq_one_letter_code
_entity_poly.pdbx_strand_id
1 'polypeptide(L)'
;MQTSRRLFLRLLATTAVSRFLFDAVQAAPHQTTANQPTFESLAALERGELRLALISDLNGAYGSTRYSPTVLKGLDLLSQLKPDLVLCAGDMVAGQKLSLTDSQLEEMWGSFQSTILDPLLQQGIGMIPTMGNHDASSQTTGSRYVFARERHQAATFWERQKRQLGFEFIDAERYPFQFSVKQPGLFVVVIDASSATVDQDQRRWLEQALASESRSSGDCCVVMGHLPLTAISVGRDRAGECIEDAIKLTDLMQRHRVDLYLSGHHHAWYPGELKEQRVLSLGAMGNGPRRLLGTQRPSDQSLTLLDLFPATKTVRETTFSLRTMKPISLGSLPTQLSSRSFPSLDRRDTSWAYGS
;
A
#
# COMPACT_ATOMS: atom_id res chain seq x y z
N MET A 1 63.66 -11.59 45.44
CA MET A 1 65.02 -11.80 44.99
C MET A 1 65.05 -11.63 43.47
N GLN A 2 65.63 -10.49 43.10
CA GLN A 2 66.74 -10.28 42.15
C GLN A 2 66.30 -10.51 40.70
N THR A 3 66.06 -9.43 39.92
CA THR A 3 67.00 -8.62 39.12
C THR A 3 67.55 -9.41 37.92
N SER A 4 67.48 -8.95 36.66
CA SER A 4 68.30 -7.90 36.06
C SER A 4 68.03 -7.81 34.55
N ARG A 5 67.73 -6.69 33.98
CA ARG A 5 68.52 -5.75 33.17
C ARG A 5 69.06 -6.26 31.82
N ARG A 6 68.54 -5.52 30.79
CA ARG A 6 69.24 -4.86 29.65
C ARG A 6 70.01 -5.73 28.66
N LEU A 7 69.74 -5.57 27.37
CA LEU A 7 70.67 -4.95 26.44
C LEU A 7 70.03 -4.41 25.15
N PHE A 8 70.44 -3.19 24.84
CA PHE A 8 70.20 -2.49 23.58
C PHE A 8 71.17 -3.05 22.51
N LEU A 9 70.67 -3.26 21.28
CA LEU A 9 71.59 -3.20 20.11
C LEU A 9 70.82 -2.63 18.91
N ARG A 10 71.21 -1.45 18.51
CA ARG A 10 70.88 -0.80 17.23
C ARG A 10 71.60 -1.49 16.12
N LEU A 11 70.93 -1.77 15.01
CA LEU A 11 71.64 -1.87 13.72
C LEU A 11 70.78 -1.17 12.66
N LEU A 12 71.38 -0.15 12.10
CA LEU A 12 71.01 0.55 10.89
C LEU A 12 71.30 -0.34 9.68
N ALA A 13 70.42 -0.31 8.67
CA ALA A 13 70.69 -0.18 7.25
C ALA A 13 69.56 -0.86 6.45
N THR A 14 69.03 -0.28 5.59
CA THR A 14 69.09 0.14 4.22
C THR A 14 67.74 0.09 3.55
N THR A 15 67.36 1.18 3.04
CA THR A 15 66.23 1.44 2.16
C THR A 15 66.26 0.58 0.90
N ALA A 16 65.21 -0.22 0.68
CA ALA A 16 64.83 -0.70 -0.65
C ALA A 16 63.43 -0.21 -0.95
N VAL A 17 63.34 0.83 -1.77
CA VAL A 17 62.11 1.36 -2.32
C VAL A 17 61.65 0.40 -3.40
N SER A 18 60.73 -0.51 -3.06
CA SER A 18 59.95 -1.25 -4.07
C SER A 18 58.78 -0.39 -4.46
N ARG A 19 58.84 0.23 -5.61
CA ARG A 19 57.70 0.81 -6.32
C ARG A 19 56.79 -0.32 -6.76
N PHE A 20 55.72 -0.57 -6.02
CA PHE A 20 54.59 -1.28 -6.54
C PHE A 20 53.79 -0.31 -7.42
N LEU A 21 53.86 -0.54 -8.71
CA LEU A 21 52.95 -0.03 -9.69
C LEU A 21 51.57 -0.59 -9.36
N PHE A 22 50.70 0.24 -8.78
CA PHE A 22 49.26 -0.02 -8.77
C PHE A 22 48.76 0.22 -10.20
N ASP A 23 48.57 -0.85 -10.95
CA ASP A 23 47.73 -0.83 -12.13
C ASP A 23 46.31 -0.49 -11.66
N ALA A 24 45.91 0.75 -11.89
CA ALA A 24 44.55 1.16 -11.80
C ALA A 24 43.77 0.40 -12.87
N VAL A 25 43.16 -0.72 -12.50
CA VAL A 25 42.09 -1.33 -13.27
C VAL A 25 40.97 -0.29 -13.28
N GLN A 26 40.87 0.46 -14.36
CA GLN A 26 39.70 1.26 -14.68
C GLN A 26 38.51 0.30 -14.76
N ALA A 27 37.73 0.22 -13.67
CA ALA A 27 36.39 -0.36 -13.71
C ALA A 27 35.63 0.41 -14.75
N ALA A 28 35.30 -0.24 -15.87
CA ALA A 28 34.37 0.28 -16.85
C ALA A 28 33.08 0.65 -16.11
N PRO A 29 32.47 1.81 -16.40
CA PRO A 29 31.21 2.17 -15.79
C PRO A 29 30.21 1.09 -16.20
N HIS A 30 29.70 0.34 -15.23
CA HIS A 30 28.52 -0.48 -15.42
C HIS A 30 27.38 0.47 -15.86
N GLN A 31 27.13 0.49 -17.15
CA GLN A 31 25.92 1.06 -17.70
C GLN A 31 24.73 0.20 -17.27
N THR A 32 24.25 0.42 -16.05
CA THR A 32 22.88 0.09 -15.67
C THR A 32 21.99 1.19 -16.23
N THR A 33 21.77 1.18 -17.52
CA THR A 33 20.63 1.87 -18.13
C THR A 33 19.38 1.05 -17.84
N ALA A 34 18.98 0.94 -16.58
CA ALA A 34 17.59 0.71 -16.26
C ALA A 34 16.86 1.97 -16.79
N ASN A 35 16.01 1.78 -17.80
CA ASN A 35 15.13 2.81 -18.36
C ASN A 35 14.25 3.37 -17.25
N GLN A 36 14.76 4.34 -16.49
CA GLN A 36 13.90 5.18 -15.66
C GLN A 36 12.96 5.92 -16.62
N PRO A 37 11.67 6.10 -16.27
CA PRO A 37 10.80 6.95 -17.09
C PRO A 37 11.51 8.29 -17.20
N THR A 38 11.67 8.76 -18.43
CA THR A 38 12.23 10.10 -18.64
C THR A 38 11.27 11.09 -18.00
N PHE A 39 11.79 12.14 -17.40
CA PHE A 39 11.00 13.22 -16.80
C PHE A 39 9.90 13.73 -17.73
N GLU A 40 10.15 13.71 -19.04
CA GLU A 40 9.19 14.03 -20.11
C GLU A 40 8.00 13.08 -20.17
N SER A 41 8.17 11.77 -19.94
CA SER A 41 7.07 10.81 -19.99
C SER A 41 6.12 10.89 -18.76
N LEU A 42 6.63 11.32 -17.61
CA LEU A 42 5.82 11.55 -16.41
C LEU A 42 5.12 12.92 -16.45
N ALA A 43 5.79 13.94 -17.03
CA ALA A 43 5.22 15.27 -17.23
C ALA A 43 4.09 15.28 -18.29
N ALA A 44 4.06 14.29 -19.18
CA ALA A 44 3.00 14.11 -20.17
C ALA A 44 1.70 13.52 -19.60
N LEU A 45 1.70 13.03 -18.34
CA LEU A 45 0.49 12.56 -17.70
C LEU A 45 -0.41 13.75 -17.35
N GLU A 46 -1.58 13.77 -17.93
CA GLU A 46 -2.60 14.75 -17.56
C GLU A 46 -2.92 14.61 -16.07
N ARG A 47 -2.74 15.69 -15.31
CA ARG A 47 -2.99 15.73 -13.88
C ARG A 47 -4.40 16.23 -13.62
N GLY A 48 -5.14 15.48 -12.80
CA GLY A 48 -6.42 15.95 -12.26
C GLY A 48 -6.23 17.08 -11.24
N GLU A 49 -7.32 17.76 -10.89
CA GLU A 49 -7.35 18.78 -9.83
C GLU A 49 -7.00 18.15 -8.47
N LEU A 50 -7.34 16.87 -8.28
CA LEU A 50 -6.91 16.06 -7.14
C LEU A 50 -6.24 14.79 -7.65
N ARG A 51 -4.97 14.59 -7.30
CA ARG A 51 -4.19 13.39 -7.63
C ARG A 51 -3.95 12.55 -6.39
N LEU A 52 -4.45 11.34 -6.39
CA LEU A 52 -4.21 10.37 -5.33
C LEU A 52 -3.17 9.33 -5.77
N ALA A 53 -2.30 8.92 -4.85
CA ALA A 53 -1.50 7.74 -5.05
C ALA A 53 -2.06 6.59 -4.21
N LEU A 54 -2.27 5.44 -4.84
CA LEU A 54 -2.83 4.26 -4.23
C LEU A 54 -1.72 3.22 -4.07
N ILE A 55 -1.46 2.81 -2.84
CA ILE A 55 -0.41 1.85 -2.49
C ILE A 55 -0.93 0.78 -1.55
N SER A 56 -0.27 -0.37 -1.50
CA SER A 56 -0.63 -1.48 -0.62
C SER A 56 0.52 -2.46 -0.43
N ASP A 57 0.45 -3.26 0.63
CA ASP A 57 1.31 -4.43 0.83
C ASP A 57 2.80 -4.08 0.75
N LEU A 58 3.20 -3.14 1.63
CA LEU A 58 4.57 -2.60 1.70
C LEU A 58 5.51 -3.52 2.45
N ASN A 59 4.96 -4.38 3.30
CA ASN A 59 5.66 -5.21 4.26
C ASN A 59 6.62 -6.23 3.60
N GLY A 60 7.62 -6.64 4.39
CA GLY A 60 8.54 -7.73 4.06
C GLY A 60 8.18 -9.03 4.78
N ALA A 61 9.19 -9.83 5.11
CA ALA A 61 9.04 -11.04 5.92
C ALA A 61 8.59 -10.70 7.35
N TYR A 62 7.86 -11.61 8.00
CA TYR A 62 7.33 -11.45 9.36
C TYR A 62 8.37 -10.92 10.36
N GLY A 63 8.06 -9.81 11.01
CA GLY A 63 8.93 -9.12 11.96
C GLY A 63 10.02 -8.25 11.36
N SER A 64 10.04 -8.10 10.01
CA SER A 64 11.02 -7.24 9.36
C SER A 64 10.73 -5.76 9.60
N THR A 65 11.79 -5.02 9.87
CA THR A 65 11.80 -3.55 9.89
C THR A 65 12.34 -2.96 8.58
N ARG A 66 12.70 -3.80 7.60
CA ARG A 66 13.28 -3.35 6.32
C ARG A 66 12.28 -3.46 5.20
N TYR A 67 12.21 -2.41 4.40
CA TYR A 67 11.44 -2.36 3.17
C TYR A 67 12.30 -2.78 1.97
N SER A 68 11.67 -3.41 0.99
CA SER A 68 12.35 -3.86 -0.22
C SER A 68 12.83 -2.67 -1.07
N PRO A 69 13.88 -2.85 -1.89
CA PRO A 69 14.31 -1.81 -2.83
C PRO A 69 13.18 -1.33 -3.75
N THR A 70 12.17 -2.17 -4.01
CA THR A 70 11.03 -1.82 -4.84
C THR A 70 10.10 -0.82 -4.14
N VAL A 71 9.90 -0.95 -2.82
CA VAL A 71 9.18 0.06 -2.02
C VAL A 71 9.89 1.41 -2.10
N LEU A 72 11.23 1.44 -1.94
CA LEU A 72 12.00 2.67 -2.02
C LEU A 72 11.91 3.32 -3.42
N LYS A 73 11.97 2.52 -4.49
CA LYS A 73 11.71 3.03 -5.86
C LYS A 73 10.31 3.59 -6.02
N GLY A 74 9.31 2.98 -5.38
CA GLY A 74 7.94 3.49 -5.36
C GLY A 74 7.84 4.84 -4.66
N LEU A 75 8.54 5.05 -3.55
CA LEU A 75 8.61 6.35 -2.86
C LEU A 75 9.30 7.42 -3.72
N ASP A 76 10.39 7.06 -4.40
CA ASP A 76 11.06 7.96 -5.35
C ASP A 76 10.12 8.36 -6.49
N LEU A 77 9.32 7.42 -6.99
CA LEU A 77 8.31 7.68 -8.01
C LEU A 77 7.20 8.59 -7.48
N LEU A 78 6.71 8.39 -6.25
CA LEU A 78 5.74 9.27 -5.60
C LEU A 78 6.25 10.71 -5.50
N SER A 79 7.50 10.90 -5.12
CA SER A 79 8.12 12.24 -5.06
C SER A 79 8.14 12.94 -6.41
N GLN A 80 8.27 12.19 -7.52
CA GLN A 80 8.23 12.74 -8.87
C GLN A 80 6.81 13.02 -9.36
N LEU A 81 5.86 12.17 -9.02
CA LEU A 81 4.45 12.26 -9.42
C LEU A 81 3.67 13.31 -8.63
N LYS A 82 4.16 13.68 -7.44
CA LYS A 82 3.62 14.71 -6.54
C LYS A 82 2.11 14.55 -6.31
N PRO A 83 1.65 13.41 -5.75
CA PRO A 83 0.25 13.27 -5.39
C PRO A 83 -0.12 14.26 -4.27
N ASP A 84 -1.38 14.61 -4.20
CA ASP A 84 -1.91 15.44 -3.11
C ASP A 84 -2.13 14.63 -1.84
N LEU A 85 -2.38 13.31 -2.01
CA LEU A 85 -2.69 12.40 -0.92
C LEU A 85 -2.33 10.96 -1.30
N VAL A 86 -1.95 10.16 -0.32
CA VAL A 86 -1.76 8.70 -0.46
C VAL A 86 -2.94 7.98 0.19
N LEU A 87 -3.54 7.02 -0.50
CA LEU A 87 -4.43 6.02 0.07
C LEU A 87 -3.66 4.70 0.19
N CYS A 88 -3.48 4.20 1.41
CA CYS A 88 -2.76 2.96 1.66
C CYS A 88 -3.73 1.85 2.06
N ALA A 89 -3.86 0.83 1.21
CA ALA A 89 -4.80 -0.27 1.40
C ALA A 89 -4.26 -1.40 2.32
N GLY A 90 -3.38 -1.05 3.27
CA GLY A 90 -2.93 -1.92 4.35
C GLY A 90 -1.65 -2.70 4.08
N ASP A 91 -1.29 -3.52 5.06
CA ASP A 91 -0.04 -4.28 5.14
C ASP A 91 1.21 -3.39 5.04
N MET A 92 1.23 -2.38 5.90
CA MET A 92 2.32 -1.40 6.03
C MET A 92 3.50 -1.97 6.80
N VAL A 93 3.24 -2.82 7.79
CA VAL A 93 4.25 -3.47 8.64
C VAL A 93 4.12 -4.99 8.59
N ALA A 94 5.12 -5.73 9.08
CA ALA A 94 5.27 -7.16 8.89
C ALA A 94 4.85 -7.99 10.13
N GLY A 95 3.72 -7.66 10.74
CA GLY A 95 3.16 -8.37 11.89
C GLY A 95 2.46 -9.69 11.53
N GLN A 96 1.36 -10.01 12.21
CA GLN A 96 0.59 -11.27 12.10
C GLN A 96 1.40 -12.52 12.50
N LYS A 97 2.21 -12.38 13.55
CA LYS A 97 3.01 -13.46 14.11
C LYS A 97 3.01 -13.39 15.63
N LEU A 98 2.30 -14.32 16.29
CA LEU A 98 2.08 -14.32 17.74
C LEU A 98 3.35 -14.29 18.61
N SER A 99 4.50 -14.71 18.06
CA SER A 99 5.77 -14.69 18.78
C SER A 99 6.49 -13.33 18.75
N LEU A 100 5.97 -12.31 18.02
CA LEU A 100 6.55 -10.97 18.05
C LEU A 100 6.35 -10.33 19.42
N THR A 101 7.37 -9.67 19.93
CA THR A 101 7.31 -8.89 21.16
C THR A 101 6.75 -7.48 20.90
N ASP A 102 6.32 -6.77 21.94
CA ASP A 102 5.86 -5.38 21.81
C ASP A 102 6.96 -4.48 21.26
N SER A 103 8.22 -4.66 21.70
CA SER A 103 9.38 -3.93 21.18
C SER A 103 9.56 -4.15 19.66
N GLN A 104 9.42 -5.40 19.18
CA GLN A 104 9.53 -5.69 17.75
C GLN A 104 8.38 -5.03 16.94
N LEU A 105 7.17 -5.01 17.50
CA LEU A 105 6.03 -4.32 16.87
C LEU A 105 6.27 -2.80 16.83
N GLU A 106 6.76 -2.20 17.90
CA GLU A 106 7.12 -0.79 17.96
C GLU A 106 8.24 -0.45 16.97
N GLU A 107 9.27 -1.28 16.87
CA GLU A 107 10.36 -1.10 15.90
C GLU A 107 9.88 -1.15 14.45
N MET A 108 8.92 -2.02 14.13
CA MET A 108 8.32 -2.07 12.78
C MET A 108 7.57 -0.78 12.46
N TRP A 109 6.73 -0.27 13.39
CA TRP A 109 6.02 1.00 13.21
C TRP A 109 6.99 2.20 13.16
N GLY A 110 8.06 2.19 13.96
CA GLY A 110 9.12 3.21 13.90
C GLY A 110 9.85 3.22 12.55
N SER A 111 10.09 2.03 11.98
CA SER A 111 10.66 1.92 10.63
C SER A 111 9.69 2.39 9.55
N PHE A 112 8.39 2.08 9.64
CA PHE A 112 7.36 2.62 8.76
C PHE A 112 7.33 4.15 8.82
N GLN A 113 7.33 4.70 10.02
CA GLN A 113 7.37 6.13 10.21
C GLN A 113 8.57 6.77 9.52
N SER A 114 9.78 6.35 9.85
CA SER A 114 11.01 6.98 9.35
C SER A 114 11.27 6.76 7.87
N THR A 115 10.84 5.61 7.32
CA THR A 115 11.14 5.23 5.93
C THR A 115 10.06 5.69 4.96
N ILE A 116 8.79 5.73 5.38
CA ILE A 116 7.65 5.94 4.48
C ILE A 116 6.85 7.18 4.87
N LEU A 117 6.34 7.24 6.11
CA LEU A 117 5.38 8.28 6.48
C LEU A 117 6.04 9.66 6.59
N ASP A 118 7.12 9.79 7.33
CA ASP A 118 7.81 11.08 7.52
C ASP A 118 8.30 11.69 6.20
N PRO A 119 8.91 10.93 5.25
CA PRO A 119 9.27 11.46 3.94
C PRO A 119 8.09 11.98 3.11
N LEU A 120 6.90 11.36 3.22
CA LEU A 120 5.69 11.85 2.56
C LEU A 120 5.18 13.14 3.24
N LEU A 121 5.08 13.14 4.56
CA LEU A 121 4.62 14.32 5.32
C LEU A 121 5.54 15.52 5.14
N GLN A 122 6.86 15.33 5.04
CA GLN A 122 7.83 16.40 4.74
C GLN A 122 7.62 17.03 3.36
N GLN A 123 7.00 16.30 2.43
CA GLN A 123 6.61 16.80 1.12
C GLN A 123 5.18 17.38 1.10
N GLY A 124 4.50 17.43 2.24
CA GLY A 124 3.11 17.87 2.35
C GLY A 124 2.09 16.83 1.88
N ILE A 125 2.51 15.57 1.70
CA ILE A 125 1.65 14.49 1.23
C ILE A 125 1.11 13.72 2.43
N GLY A 126 -0.17 13.86 2.72
CA GLY A 126 -0.86 13.09 3.77
C GLY A 126 -1.10 11.62 3.35
N MET A 127 -1.45 10.77 4.33
CA MET A 127 -1.77 9.37 4.08
C MET A 127 -3.05 8.96 4.81
N ILE A 128 -4.04 8.43 4.08
CA ILE A 128 -5.20 7.74 4.65
C ILE A 128 -4.87 6.24 4.67
N PRO A 129 -4.68 5.63 5.85
CA PRO A 129 -4.41 4.21 5.98
C PRO A 129 -5.70 3.39 6.06
N THR A 130 -5.65 2.11 5.64
CA THR A 130 -6.50 1.06 6.19
C THR A 130 -5.60 -0.01 6.81
N MET A 131 -6.10 -0.72 7.82
CA MET A 131 -5.32 -1.78 8.47
C MET A 131 -5.39 -3.05 7.64
N GLY A 132 -4.22 -3.62 7.33
CA GLY A 132 -4.11 -4.94 6.75
C GLY A 132 -4.02 -6.05 7.80
N ASN A 133 -4.00 -7.30 7.35
CA ASN A 133 -3.90 -8.44 8.27
C ASN A 133 -2.53 -8.50 8.96
N HIS A 134 -1.48 -8.01 8.34
CA HIS A 134 -0.16 -7.90 8.95
C HIS A 134 -0.02 -6.69 9.89
N ASP A 135 -0.83 -5.66 9.72
CA ASP A 135 -0.82 -4.49 10.60
C ASP A 135 -1.57 -4.76 11.90
N ALA A 136 -2.80 -5.31 11.76
CA ALA A 136 -3.74 -5.37 12.89
C ALA A 136 -4.96 -6.26 12.58
N SER A 137 -4.75 -7.54 12.25
CA SER A 137 -5.84 -8.45 11.89
C SER A 137 -7.02 -8.41 12.86
N SER A 138 -8.23 -8.30 12.31
CA SER A 138 -9.49 -8.35 13.06
C SER A 138 -9.96 -9.79 13.34
N GLN A 139 -9.15 -10.81 13.02
CA GLN A 139 -9.44 -12.20 13.31
C GLN A 139 -9.66 -12.42 14.81
N THR A 140 -10.74 -13.11 15.16
CA THR A 140 -11.10 -13.42 16.55
C THR A 140 -11.09 -14.91 16.85
N THR A 141 -10.89 -15.24 18.14
CA THR A 141 -11.19 -16.55 18.70
C THR A 141 -12.14 -16.29 19.88
N GLY A 142 -13.40 -16.70 19.71
CA GLY A 142 -14.48 -16.25 20.60
C GLY A 142 -14.64 -14.72 20.52
N SER A 143 -14.62 -14.04 21.65
CA SER A 143 -14.75 -12.56 21.74
C SER A 143 -13.41 -11.82 21.72
N ARG A 144 -12.27 -12.49 21.55
CA ARG A 144 -10.95 -11.89 21.66
C ARG A 144 -10.25 -11.85 20.30
N TYR A 145 -9.61 -10.74 19.98
CA TYR A 145 -8.73 -10.66 18.83
C TYR A 145 -7.51 -11.56 18.99
N VAL A 146 -7.21 -12.37 17.98
CA VAL A 146 -6.02 -13.23 17.94
C VAL A 146 -4.76 -12.38 18.01
N PHE A 147 -4.76 -11.25 17.31
CA PHE A 147 -3.64 -10.32 17.19
C PHE A 147 -3.90 -9.01 17.96
N ALA A 148 -4.39 -9.14 19.21
CA ALA A 148 -4.75 -7.98 20.05
C ALA A 148 -3.58 -7.01 20.29
N ARG A 149 -2.35 -7.53 20.39
CA ARG A 149 -1.14 -6.71 20.60
C ARG A 149 -0.80 -5.88 19.38
N GLU A 150 -0.83 -6.47 18.19
CA GLU A 150 -0.64 -5.78 16.93
C GLU A 150 -1.69 -4.67 16.76
N ARG A 151 -2.96 -4.96 17.06
CA ARG A 151 -4.04 -3.96 17.02
C ARG A 151 -3.80 -2.81 17.98
N HIS A 152 -3.34 -3.09 19.20
CA HIS A 152 -2.99 -2.06 20.18
C HIS A 152 -1.85 -1.16 19.70
N GLN A 153 -0.79 -1.76 19.15
CA GLN A 153 0.36 -1.02 18.63
C GLN A 153 -0.03 -0.16 17.41
N ALA A 154 -0.82 -0.70 16.49
CA ALA A 154 -1.35 0.06 15.35
C ALA A 154 -2.20 1.26 15.80
N ALA A 155 -3.14 1.04 16.74
CA ALA A 155 -3.97 2.13 17.29
C ALA A 155 -3.11 3.21 17.96
N THR A 156 -2.15 2.80 18.79
CA THR A 156 -1.23 3.72 19.47
C THR A 156 -0.39 4.52 18.48
N PHE A 157 0.14 3.88 17.46
CA PHE A 157 0.93 4.54 16.42
C PHE A 157 0.09 5.58 15.67
N TRP A 158 -1.04 5.17 15.09
CA TRP A 158 -1.85 6.04 14.24
C TRP A 158 -2.52 7.18 15.00
N GLU A 159 -2.90 6.99 16.27
CA GLU A 159 -3.44 8.09 17.08
C GLU A 159 -2.40 9.19 17.33
N ARG A 160 -1.11 8.84 17.47
CA ARG A 160 -0.02 9.83 17.54
C ARG A 160 0.16 10.60 16.23
N GLN A 161 -0.06 9.96 15.08
CA GLN A 161 0.12 10.57 13.76
C GLN A 161 -1.06 11.43 13.32
N LYS A 162 -2.25 11.20 13.88
CA LYS A 162 -3.55 11.73 13.44
C LYS A 162 -3.55 13.23 13.10
N ARG A 163 -2.90 14.06 13.93
CA ARG A 163 -2.93 15.52 13.79
C ARG A 163 -2.12 16.05 12.61
N GLN A 164 -1.17 15.29 12.08
CA GLN A 164 -0.27 15.73 11.02
C GLN A 164 -0.64 15.18 9.64
N LEU A 165 -1.73 14.40 9.54
CA LEU A 165 -2.11 13.74 8.29
C LEU A 165 -2.75 14.68 7.26
N GLY A 166 -3.19 15.88 7.66
CA GLY A 166 -3.58 16.96 6.75
C GLY A 166 -4.98 16.82 6.11
N PHE A 167 -5.88 15.99 6.69
CA PHE A 167 -7.26 15.85 6.20
C PHE A 167 -8.29 15.98 7.34
N GLU A 168 -9.54 16.24 6.96
CA GLU A 168 -10.65 16.41 7.88
C GLU A 168 -11.28 15.06 8.21
N PHE A 169 -11.28 14.68 9.49
CA PHE A 169 -12.03 13.54 9.99
C PHE A 169 -13.51 13.93 10.18
N ILE A 170 -14.41 13.18 9.54
CA ILE A 170 -15.85 13.30 9.74
C ILE A 170 -16.29 12.40 10.90
N ASP A 171 -15.75 11.17 10.94
CA ASP A 171 -15.90 10.23 12.04
C ASP A 171 -14.55 9.56 12.30
N ALA A 172 -14.12 9.53 13.55
CA ALA A 172 -12.87 8.93 13.97
C ALA A 172 -13.00 8.20 15.33
N GLU A 173 -14.20 7.79 15.72
CA GLU A 173 -14.43 7.13 17.01
C GLU A 173 -13.64 5.82 17.14
N ARG A 174 -13.53 5.07 16.03
CA ARG A 174 -12.81 3.80 15.97
C ARG A 174 -11.53 3.85 15.11
N TYR A 175 -10.97 5.05 14.96
CA TYR A 175 -9.70 5.24 14.25
C TYR A 175 -8.58 4.40 14.90
N PRO A 176 -7.69 3.76 14.15
CA PRO A 176 -7.51 3.73 12.70
C PRO A 176 -8.24 2.58 11.96
N PHE A 177 -9.13 1.86 12.63
CA PHE A 177 -9.77 0.67 12.06
C PHE A 177 -10.99 1.00 11.21
N GLN A 178 -11.76 2.00 11.66
CA GLN A 178 -13.04 2.37 11.08
C GLN A 178 -13.22 3.87 11.24
N PHE A 179 -13.26 4.60 10.14
CA PHE A 179 -13.37 6.07 10.15
C PHE A 179 -13.75 6.61 8.77
N SER A 180 -14.16 7.87 8.72
CA SER A 180 -14.40 8.59 7.47
C SER A 180 -13.72 9.94 7.45
N VAL A 181 -13.28 10.35 6.27
CA VAL A 181 -12.59 11.61 6.04
C VAL A 181 -13.12 12.30 4.80
N LYS A 182 -12.99 13.62 4.78
CA LYS A 182 -13.34 14.46 3.64
C LYS A 182 -12.14 15.28 3.18
N GLN A 183 -12.06 15.42 1.86
CA GLN A 183 -11.23 16.39 1.16
C GLN A 183 -12.09 17.03 0.06
N PRO A 184 -11.76 18.21 -0.45
CA PRO A 184 -12.47 18.79 -1.58
C PRO A 184 -12.56 17.81 -2.76
N GLY A 185 -13.77 17.43 -3.15
CA GLY A 185 -14.05 16.49 -4.23
C GLY A 185 -13.86 15.00 -3.90
N LEU A 186 -13.54 14.65 -2.65
CA LEU A 186 -13.29 13.26 -2.24
C LEU A 186 -13.91 12.98 -0.87
N PHE A 187 -14.64 11.88 -0.76
CA PHE A 187 -15.13 11.32 0.49
C PHE A 187 -14.64 9.88 0.64
N VAL A 188 -13.88 9.60 1.70
CA VAL A 188 -13.30 8.27 1.93
C VAL A 188 -13.86 7.67 3.22
N VAL A 189 -14.33 6.43 3.13
CA VAL A 189 -14.75 5.63 4.29
C VAL A 189 -13.84 4.42 4.39
N VAL A 190 -13.19 4.28 5.52
CA VAL A 190 -12.28 3.15 5.82
C VAL A 190 -13.00 2.16 6.71
N ILE A 191 -12.99 0.89 6.31
CA ILE A 191 -13.56 -0.22 7.07
C ILE A 191 -12.46 -1.15 7.57
N ASP A 192 -12.68 -1.79 8.71
CA ASP A 192 -11.82 -2.85 9.22
C ASP A 192 -12.10 -4.16 8.47
N ALA A 193 -11.49 -4.29 7.31
CA ALA A 193 -11.47 -5.49 6.51
C ALA A 193 -10.07 -6.15 6.54
N SER A 194 -9.42 -6.14 7.71
CA SER A 194 -8.15 -6.82 7.97
C SER A 194 -8.31 -8.33 8.23
N SER A 195 -9.54 -8.82 8.19
CA SER A 195 -9.92 -10.23 8.09
C SER A 195 -11.17 -10.36 7.21
N ALA A 196 -11.60 -11.58 6.93
CA ALA A 196 -12.72 -11.84 6.01
C ALA A 196 -14.08 -11.36 6.54
N THR A 197 -14.21 -11.13 7.84
CA THR A 197 -15.48 -10.79 8.47
C THR A 197 -15.62 -9.27 8.64
N VAL A 198 -16.62 -8.70 7.95
CA VAL A 198 -17.14 -7.35 8.20
C VAL A 198 -18.47 -7.55 8.93
N ASP A 199 -18.48 -7.35 10.25
CA ASP A 199 -19.64 -7.66 11.07
C ASP A 199 -20.84 -6.74 10.84
N GLN A 200 -21.99 -7.07 11.46
CA GLN A 200 -23.21 -6.30 11.25
C GLN A 200 -23.13 -4.88 11.82
N ASP A 201 -22.40 -4.68 12.92
CA ASP A 201 -22.24 -3.38 13.55
C ASP A 201 -21.43 -2.45 12.67
N GLN A 202 -20.36 -2.95 12.09
CA GLN A 202 -19.55 -2.21 11.12
C GLN A 202 -20.34 -1.90 9.84
N ARG A 203 -21.16 -2.84 9.34
CA ARG A 203 -22.01 -2.57 8.17
C ARG A 203 -23.06 -1.48 8.46
N ARG A 204 -23.68 -1.47 9.65
CA ARG A 204 -24.61 -0.40 10.05
C ARG A 204 -23.91 0.95 10.15
N TRP A 205 -22.72 0.97 10.74
CA TRP A 205 -21.92 2.18 10.78
C TRP A 205 -21.53 2.67 9.38
N LEU A 206 -21.09 1.77 8.50
CA LEU A 206 -20.77 2.11 7.10
C LEU A 206 -21.98 2.74 6.39
N GLU A 207 -23.19 2.19 6.58
CA GLU A 207 -24.42 2.74 6.01
C GLU A 207 -24.68 4.16 6.51
N GLN A 208 -24.49 4.41 7.80
CA GLN A 208 -24.61 5.75 8.40
C GLN A 208 -23.53 6.70 7.89
N ALA A 209 -22.28 6.27 7.80
CA ALA A 209 -21.19 7.09 7.28
C ALA A 209 -21.41 7.49 5.82
N LEU A 210 -21.90 6.56 4.99
CA LEU A 210 -22.22 6.83 3.58
C LEU A 210 -23.44 7.72 3.37
N ALA A 211 -24.37 7.73 4.33
CA ALA A 211 -25.54 8.61 4.35
C ALA A 211 -25.26 9.99 4.99
N SER A 212 -24.03 10.24 5.43
CA SER A 212 -23.65 11.49 6.11
C SER A 212 -23.88 12.72 5.23
N GLU A 213 -24.43 13.78 5.82
CA GLU A 213 -24.58 15.10 5.19
C GLU A 213 -23.22 15.75 4.84
N SER A 214 -22.12 15.30 5.46
CA SER A 214 -20.78 15.76 5.13
C SER A 214 -20.34 15.33 3.73
N ARG A 215 -20.94 14.27 3.16
CA ARG A 215 -20.72 13.84 1.79
C ARG A 215 -21.49 14.71 0.82
N SER A 216 -20.79 15.42 -0.04
CA SER A 216 -21.41 16.21 -1.11
C SER A 216 -21.72 15.33 -2.33
N SER A 217 -22.80 15.67 -3.07
CA SER A 217 -23.17 14.94 -4.31
C SER A 217 -22.13 15.04 -5.44
N GLY A 218 -21.16 15.95 -5.28
CA GLY A 218 -20.05 16.13 -6.22
C GLY A 218 -18.77 15.40 -5.80
N ASP A 219 -18.74 14.78 -4.62
CA ASP A 219 -17.55 14.08 -4.15
C ASP A 219 -17.43 12.68 -4.77
N CYS A 220 -16.24 12.31 -5.20
CA CYS A 220 -15.91 10.91 -5.49
C CYS A 220 -15.90 10.13 -4.18
N CYS A 221 -16.72 9.11 -4.06
CA CYS A 221 -16.86 8.30 -2.86
C CYS A 221 -16.08 7.00 -2.95
N VAL A 222 -15.08 6.85 -2.09
CA VAL A 222 -14.22 5.66 -2.02
C VAL A 222 -14.43 4.95 -0.69
N VAL A 223 -14.71 3.65 -0.74
CA VAL A 223 -14.64 2.78 0.44
C VAL A 223 -13.33 1.98 0.38
N MET A 224 -12.58 1.99 1.46
CA MET A 224 -11.30 1.27 1.57
C MET A 224 -11.40 0.15 2.60
N GLY A 225 -10.94 -1.03 2.20
CA GLY A 225 -10.66 -2.16 3.07
C GLY A 225 -9.40 -2.88 2.60
N HIS A 226 -8.83 -3.77 3.42
CA HIS A 226 -7.63 -4.49 2.99
C HIS A 226 -7.98 -5.71 2.13
N LEU A 227 -8.89 -6.58 2.60
CA LEU A 227 -9.30 -7.76 1.85
C LEU A 227 -10.23 -7.37 0.69
N PRO A 228 -10.08 -8.03 -0.49
CA PRO A 228 -10.95 -7.79 -1.64
C PRO A 228 -12.31 -8.46 -1.47
N LEU A 229 -13.29 -7.99 -2.26
CA LEU A 229 -14.65 -8.54 -2.30
C LEU A 229 -14.72 -9.93 -2.97
N THR A 230 -13.79 -10.23 -3.85
CA THR A 230 -13.73 -11.50 -4.58
C THR A 230 -12.29 -11.88 -4.88
N ALA A 231 -12.09 -13.14 -5.31
CA ALA A 231 -10.76 -13.66 -5.56
C ALA A 231 -10.12 -13.04 -6.82
N ILE A 232 -8.89 -12.55 -6.67
CA ILE A 232 -8.11 -11.88 -7.71
C ILE A 232 -6.94 -12.77 -8.15
N SER A 233 -6.22 -13.38 -7.19
CA SER A 233 -4.95 -14.04 -7.47
C SER A 233 -4.97 -15.53 -7.11
N VAL A 234 -4.12 -16.28 -7.82
CA VAL A 234 -3.92 -17.71 -7.61
C VAL A 234 -3.44 -18.00 -6.18
N GLY A 235 -4.08 -18.97 -5.52
CA GLY A 235 -3.80 -19.38 -4.15
C GLY A 235 -4.47 -18.53 -3.08
N ARG A 236 -5.25 -17.50 -3.50
CA ARG A 236 -6.07 -16.66 -2.63
C ARG A 236 -7.58 -16.84 -2.90
N ASP A 237 -7.96 -17.82 -3.70
CA ASP A 237 -9.35 -18.17 -4.02
C ASP A 237 -9.93 -19.21 -3.04
N ARG A 238 -9.77 -18.96 -1.75
CA ARG A 238 -10.20 -19.81 -0.64
C ARG A 238 -10.79 -18.99 0.50
N ALA A 239 -11.52 -19.67 1.39
CA ALA A 239 -12.12 -19.04 2.58
C ALA A 239 -11.06 -18.28 3.41
N GLY A 240 -11.44 -17.12 3.94
CA GLY A 240 -10.58 -16.26 4.75
C GLY A 240 -9.72 -15.28 3.96
N GLU A 241 -9.65 -15.37 2.63
CA GLU A 241 -8.82 -14.51 1.78
C GLU A 241 -9.61 -13.36 1.10
N CYS A 242 -10.94 -13.43 1.15
CA CYS A 242 -11.85 -12.39 0.65
C CYS A 242 -12.92 -12.10 1.70
N ILE A 243 -13.64 -11.00 1.56
CA ILE A 243 -14.78 -10.67 2.41
C ILE A 243 -15.86 -11.75 2.27
N GLU A 244 -16.30 -12.33 3.39
CA GLU A 244 -17.29 -13.43 3.41
C GLU A 244 -18.66 -13.01 2.89
N ASP A 245 -19.18 -11.87 3.36
CA ASP A 245 -20.47 -11.31 2.97
C ASP A 245 -20.33 -10.25 1.85
N ALA A 246 -19.41 -10.49 0.90
CA ALA A 246 -19.05 -9.52 -0.15
C ALA A 246 -20.26 -9.01 -0.93
N ILE A 247 -21.25 -9.88 -1.24
CA ILE A 247 -22.46 -9.46 -1.97
C ILE A 247 -23.29 -8.46 -1.16
N LYS A 248 -23.49 -8.71 0.14
CA LYS A 248 -24.23 -7.77 1.01
C LYS A 248 -23.51 -6.43 1.12
N LEU A 249 -22.18 -6.45 1.20
CA LEU A 249 -21.36 -5.24 1.23
C LEU A 249 -21.43 -4.49 -0.10
N THR A 250 -21.37 -5.22 -1.23
CA THR A 250 -21.56 -4.68 -2.57
C THR A 250 -22.92 -3.99 -2.72
N ASP A 251 -24.00 -4.70 -2.37
CA ASP A 251 -25.36 -4.16 -2.44
C ASP A 251 -25.55 -2.90 -1.56
N LEU A 252 -24.90 -2.86 -0.37
CA LEU A 252 -24.90 -1.68 0.49
C LEU A 252 -24.18 -0.51 -0.18
N MET A 253 -22.98 -0.73 -0.72
CA MET A 253 -22.20 0.32 -1.39
C MET A 253 -22.93 0.88 -2.62
N GLN A 254 -23.58 0.01 -3.41
CA GLN A 254 -24.38 0.44 -4.57
C GLN A 254 -25.58 1.30 -4.17
N ARG A 255 -26.35 0.92 -3.14
CA ARG A 255 -27.47 1.74 -2.63
C ARG A 255 -27.03 3.15 -2.25
N HIS A 256 -25.79 3.28 -1.75
CA HIS A 256 -25.21 4.56 -1.35
C HIS A 256 -24.30 5.18 -2.41
N ARG A 257 -24.31 4.66 -3.66
CA ARG A 257 -23.55 5.19 -4.79
C ARG A 257 -22.07 5.39 -4.44
N VAL A 258 -21.44 4.33 -3.92
CA VAL A 258 -19.99 4.27 -3.73
C VAL A 258 -19.36 4.12 -5.11
N ASP A 259 -18.45 5.02 -5.45
CA ASP A 259 -17.82 5.03 -6.77
C ASP A 259 -16.74 3.99 -6.92
N LEU A 260 -16.02 3.65 -5.82
CA LEU A 260 -14.93 2.69 -5.85
C LEU A 260 -14.77 1.97 -4.51
N TYR A 261 -14.60 0.64 -4.55
CA TYR A 261 -14.03 -0.14 -3.44
C TYR A 261 -12.55 -0.42 -3.70
N LEU A 262 -11.67 0.00 -2.78
CA LEU A 262 -10.22 -0.14 -2.88
C LEU A 262 -9.71 -1.21 -1.92
N SER A 263 -8.87 -2.13 -2.42
CA SER A 263 -8.28 -3.21 -1.61
C SER A 263 -6.85 -3.56 -2.01
N GLY A 264 -6.14 -4.24 -1.10
CA GLY A 264 -4.83 -4.85 -1.30
C GLY A 264 -4.87 -6.37 -1.20
N HIS A 265 -4.03 -6.96 -0.32
CA HIS A 265 -4.02 -8.35 0.13
C HIS A 265 -3.68 -9.40 -0.95
N HIS A 266 -4.23 -9.28 -2.13
CA HIS A 266 -4.03 -10.26 -3.19
C HIS A 266 -2.77 -10.01 -4.03
N HIS A 267 -2.03 -8.93 -3.78
CA HIS A 267 -0.74 -8.59 -4.40
C HIS A 267 -0.79 -8.61 -5.94
N ALA A 268 -1.91 -8.24 -6.52
CA ALA A 268 -2.11 -8.22 -7.97
C ALA A 268 -3.03 -7.08 -8.36
N TRP A 269 -2.55 -6.20 -9.24
CA TRP A 269 -3.36 -5.10 -9.75
C TRP A 269 -4.43 -5.62 -10.71
N TYR A 270 -5.68 -5.24 -10.41
CA TYR A 270 -6.79 -5.52 -11.30
C TYR A 270 -7.91 -4.48 -11.11
N PRO A 271 -8.21 -3.65 -12.12
CA PRO A 271 -9.39 -2.79 -12.13
C PRO A 271 -10.59 -3.62 -12.56
N GLY A 272 -11.51 -3.89 -11.63
CA GLY A 272 -12.62 -4.79 -11.86
C GLY A 272 -13.98 -4.18 -11.59
N GLU A 273 -15.02 -4.91 -11.98
CA GLU A 273 -16.41 -4.61 -11.69
C GLU A 273 -17.11 -5.87 -11.19
N LEU A 274 -17.69 -5.79 -9.99
CA LEU A 274 -18.47 -6.84 -9.35
C LEU A 274 -19.92 -6.36 -9.23
N LYS A 275 -20.84 -6.92 -10.03
CA LYS A 275 -22.24 -6.49 -10.02
C LYS A 275 -22.35 -4.95 -10.13
N GLU A 276 -21.79 -4.35 -11.11
CA GLU A 276 -21.78 -2.88 -11.32
C GLU A 276 -21.05 -2.05 -10.25
N GLN A 277 -20.52 -2.68 -9.16
CA GLN A 277 -19.66 -2.01 -8.22
C GLN A 277 -18.22 -2.00 -8.74
N ARG A 278 -17.67 -0.82 -8.97
CA ARG A 278 -16.25 -0.69 -9.31
C ARG A 278 -15.38 -1.10 -8.14
N VAL A 279 -14.43 -1.96 -8.41
CA VAL A 279 -13.42 -2.38 -7.45
C VAL A 279 -12.03 -2.15 -8.04
N LEU A 280 -11.07 -1.90 -7.17
CA LEU A 280 -9.67 -1.83 -7.55
C LEU A 280 -8.84 -2.64 -6.56
N SER A 281 -8.30 -3.76 -7.04
CA SER A 281 -7.30 -4.52 -6.31
C SER A 281 -5.93 -3.94 -6.64
N LEU A 282 -5.17 -3.53 -5.62
CA LEU A 282 -3.83 -2.99 -5.79
C LEU A 282 -2.80 -4.11 -5.89
N GLY A 283 -1.77 -3.88 -6.68
CA GLY A 283 -0.55 -4.69 -6.62
C GLY A 283 0.27 -4.32 -5.38
N ALA A 284 1.01 -5.28 -4.86
CA ALA A 284 1.93 -5.01 -3.77
C ALA A 284 3.06 -4.07 -4.21
N MET A 285 3.45 -3.13 -3.34
CA MET A 285 4.73 -2.42 -3.52
C MET A 285 5.90 -3.20 -2.93
N GLY A 286 5.65 -3.96 -1.86
CA GLY A 286 6.62 -4.77 -1.14
C GLY A 286 6.92 -6.11 -1.83
N ASN A 287 7.02 -7.17 -1.05
CA ASN A 287 7.33 -8.51 -1.54
C ASN A 287 6.08 -9.25 -2.02
N GLY A 288 6.29 -10.25 -2.89
CA GLY A 288 5.33 -11.31 -3.19
C GLY A 288 4.25 -10.97 -4.21
N PRO A 289 4.58 -10.37 -5.38
CA PRO A 289 3.59 -10.24 -6.45
C PRO A 289 3.04 -11.61 -6.83
N ARG A 290 1.72 -11.70 -7.03
CA ARG A 290 1.01 -12.94 -7.32
C ARG A 290 0.51 -12.98 -8.76
N ARG A 291 0.20 -14.19 -9.24
CA ARG A 291 -0.45 -14.37 -10.53
C ARG A 291 -1.94 -14.06 -10.41
N LEU A 292 -2.48 -13.31 -11.35
CA LEU A 292 -3.93 -13.21 -11.52
C LEU A 292 -4.52 -14.59 -11.85
N LEU A 293 -5.76 -14.82 -11.42
CA LEU A 293 -6.51 -16.00 -11.83
C LEU A 293 -6.53 -16.10 -13.36
N GLY A 294 -6.34 -17.30 -13.88
CA GLY A 294 -6.30 -17.54 -15.33
C GLY A 294 -5.01 -17.16 -16.03
N THR A 295 -4.01 -16.60 -15.33
CA THR A 295 -2.71 -16.21 -15.93
C THR A 295 -1.57 -17.14 -15.53
N GLN A 296 -0.46 -17.10 -16.31
CA GLN A 296 0.73 -17.91 -16.04
C GLN A 296 1.88 -17.11 -15.42
N ARG A 297 1.88 -15.78 -15.55
CA ARG A 297 2.96 -14.90 -15.04
C ARG A 297 2.49 -14.15 -13.80
N PRO A 298 3.38 -13.93 -12.80
CA PRO A 298 3.10 -13.01 -11.70
C PRO A 298 2.77 -11.61 -12.21
N SER A 299 1.93 -10.90 -11.48
CA SER A 299 1.75 -9.45 -11.63
C SER A 299 3.05 -8.71 -11.32
N ASP A 300 3.20 -7.49 -11.81
CA ASP A 300 4.29 -6.63 -11.35
C ASP A 300 3.96 -6.03 -9.98
N GLN A 301 4.97 -5.74 -9.18
CA GLN A 301 4.86 -4.79 -8.07
C GLN A 301 4.46 -3.44 -8.66
N SER A 302 3.50 -2.75 -8.05
CA SER A 302 2.90 -1.60 -8.70
C SER A 302 2.45 -0.51 -7.74
N LEU A 303 2.28 0.68 -8.30
CA LEU A 303 1.69 1.87 -7.69
C LEU A 303 0.66 2.42 -8.67
N THR A 304 -0.50 2.84 -8.19
CA THR A 304 -1.56 3.42 -9.02
C THR A 304 -1.76 4.88 -8.70
N LEU A 305 -1.89 5.72 -9.73
CA LEU A 305 -2.43 7.07 -9.61
C LEU A 305 -3.93 7.06 -9.90
N LEU A 306 -4.65 7.89 -9.19
CA LEU A 306 -6.04 8.20 -9.44
C LEU A 306 -6.15 9.73 -9.59
N ASP A 307 -6.32 10.19 -10.80
CA ASP A 307 -6.52 11.60 -11.11
C ASP A 307 -8.02 11.91 -11.20
N LEU A 308 -8.50 12.81 -10.34
CA LEU A 308 -9.88 13.26 -10.31
C LEU A 308 -10.02 14.58 -11.06
N PHE A 309 -11.05 14.66 -11.91
CA PHE A 309 -11.43 15.84 -12.69
C PHE A 309 -12.86 16.29 -12.30
N PRO A 310 -13.02 17.10 -11.23
CA PRO A 310 -14.34 17.47 -10.71
C PRO A 310 -15.22 18.20 -11.73
N ALA A 311 -14.67 18.99 -12.62
CA ALA A 311 -15.40 19.72 -13.64
C ALA A 311 -16.17 18.79 -14.61
N THR A 312 -15.59 17.63 -14.94
CA THR A 312 -16.22 16.61 -15.79
C THR A 312 -16.76 15.42 -15.02
N LYS A 313 -16.56 15.38 -13.69
CA LYS A 313 -16.85 14.24 -12.82
C LYS A 313 -16.22 12.94 -13.34
N THR A 314 -15.00 13.00 -13.81
CA THR A 314 -14.28 11.83 -14.33
C THR A 314 -13.07 11.51 -13.48
N VAL A 315 -12.68 10.24 -13.51
CA VAL A 315 -11.46 9.71 -12.90
C VAL A 315 -10.63 9.05 -13.98
N ARG A 316 -9.31 9.21 -13.89
CA ARG A 316 -8.35 8.45 -14.68
C ARG A 316 -7.41 7.69 -13.75
N GLU A 317 -7.27 6.40 -13.98
CA GLU A 317 -6.33 5.52 -13.29
C GLU A 317 -5.10 5.27 -14.16
N THR A 318 -3.91 5.41 -13.59
CA THR A 318 -2.66 5.02 -14.24
C THR A 318 -1.83 4.19 -13.28
N THR A 319 -1.61 2.93 -13.60
CA THR A 319 -0.82 2.02 -12.76
C THR A 319 0.55 1.79 -13.34
N PHE A 320 1.58 1.99 -12.54
CA PHE A 320 2.98 1.83 -12.90
C PHE A 320 3.53 0.51 -12.40
N SER A 321 4.22 -0.20 -13.28
CA SER A 321 5.11 -1.30 -12.88
C SER A 321 6.36 -0.73 -12.22
N LEU A 322 6.63 -1.10 -10.96
CA LEU A 322 7.85 -0.69 -10.25
C LEU A 322 9.10 -1.46 -10.71
N ARG A 323 8.90 -2.50 -11.53
CA ARG A 323 9.99 -3.21 -12.21
C ARG A 323 10.48 -2.44 -13.44
N THR A 324 9.55 -1.96 -14.27
CA THR A 324 9.88 -1.28 -15.55
C THR A 324 9.79 0.24 -15.45
N MET A 325 9.19 0.76 -14.37
CA MET A 325 8.89 2.18 -14.17
C MET A 325 8.02 2.79 -15.30
N LYS A 326 7.18 1.96 -15.91
CA LYS A 326 6.27 2.34 -17.01
C LYS A 326 4.83 2.00 -16.66
N PRO A 327 3.84 2.70 -17.24
CA PRO A 327 2.45 2.32 -17.11
C PRO A 327 2.21 0.88 -17.58
N ILE A 328 1.37 0.16 -16.82
CA ILE A 328 0.91 -1.18 -17.19
C ILE A 328 -0.28 -1.02 -18.13
N SER A 329 -0.22 -1.69 -19.28
CA SER A 329 -1.33 -1.69 -20.23
C SER A 329 -2.52 -2.48 -19.71
N LEU A 330 -3.72 -1.88 -19.72
CA LEU A 330 -4.97 -2.55 -19.38
C LEU A 330 -5.19 -3.81 -20.26
N GLY A 331 -4.81 -3.74 -21.54
CA GLY A 331 -4.92 -4.85 -22.49
C GLY A 331 -4.07 -6.07 -22.15
N SER A 332 -3.10 -5.95 -21.22
CA SER A 332 -2.30 -7.08 -20.74
C SER A 332 -3.01 -7.95 -19.69
N LEU A 333 -4.13 -7.47 -19.15
CA LEU A 333 -4.92 -8.18 -18.14
C LEU A 333 -6.02 -9.04 -18.78
N PRO A 334 -6.42 -10.15 -18.14
CA PRO A 334 -7.61 -10.90 -18.56
C PRO A 334 -8.86 -10.02 -18.60
N THR A 335 -9.80 -10.32 -19.48
CA THR A 335 -11.08 -9.61 -19.54
C THR A 335 -12.00 -9.95 -18.37
N GLN A 336 -11.79 -11.14 -17.77
CA GLN A 336 -12.53 -11.60 -16.60
C GLN A 336 -11.63 -12.49 -15.73
N LEU A 337 -11.78 -12.38 -14.42
CA LEU A 337 -11.22 -13.31 -13.44
C LEU A 337 -12.33 -14.23 -12.95
N SER A 338 -12.10 -15.54 -12.97
CA SER A 338 -13.07 -16.53 -12.54
C SER A 338 -12.48 -17.43 -11.47
N SER A 339 -13.22 -17.66 -10.40
CA SER A 339 -12.93 -18.60 -9.32
C SER A 339 -14.08 -19.60 -9.20
N ARG A 340 -13.80 -20.77 -8.64
CA ARG A 340 -14.85 -21.76 -8.33
C ARG A 340 -15.66 -21.40 -7.10
N SER A 341 -15.05 -20.64 -6.18
CA SER A 341 -15.59 -20.38 -4.85
C SER A 341 -16.09 -18.95 -4.67
N PHE A 342 -15.77 -18.05 -5.59
CA PHE A 342 -16.10 -16.63 -5.49
C PHE A 342 -16.74 -16.13 -6.78
N PRO A 343 -17.55 -15.04 -6.71
CA PRO A 343 -18.10 -14.41 -7.90
C PRO A 343 -17.00 -14.00 -8.89
N SER A 344 -17.30 -14.14 -10.18
CA SER A 344 -16.42 -13.64 -11.24
C SER A 344 -16.31 -12.12 -11.20
N LEU A 345 -15.17 -11.61 -11.65
CA LEU A 345 -14.87 -10.19 -11.70
C LEU A 345 -14.53 -9.80 -13.13
N ASP A 346 -15.32 -8.91 -13.72
CA ASP A 346 -15.09 -8.37 -15.05
C ASP A 346 -14.05 -7.26 -15.00
N ARG A 347 -13.18 -7.19 -16.03
CA ARG A 347 -12.24 -6.08 -16.17
C ARG A 347 -13.00 -4.84 -16.66
N ARG A 348 -12.81 -3.72 -15.97
CA ARG A 348 -13.35 -2.42 -16.37
C ARG A 348 -12.28 -1.51 -16.98
N ASP A 349 -12.73 -0.42 -17.57
CA ASP A 349 -11.85 0.65 -18.02
C ASP A 349 -11.24 1.42 -16.85
N THR A 350 -10.08 2.04 -17.12
CA THR A 350 -9.33 2.87 -16.18
C THR A 350 -9.69 4.36 -16.26
N SER A 351 -10.67 4.71 -17.10
CA SER A 351 -11.30 6.04 -17.13
C SER A 351 -12.79 5.87 -16.95
N TRP A 352 -13.37 6.55 -15.94
CA TRP A 352 -14.76 6.38 -15.56
C TRP A 352 -15.37 7.64 -14.93
N ALA A 353 -16.68 7.75 -14.94
CA ALA A 353 -17.41 8.84 -14.29
C ALA A 353 -17.79 8.49 -12.86
N TYR A 354 -17.88 9.50 -11.97
CA TYR A 354 -18.29 9.36 -10.58
C TYR A 354 -19.48 10.25 -10.23
N GLY A 355 -20.15 9.96 -9.10
CA GLY A 355 -21.27 10.73 -8.59
C GLY A 355 -22.54 10.61 -9.44
N SER A 356 -22.69 9.50 -10.20
CA SER A 356 -23.88 9.18 -10.99
C SER A 356 -24.93 8.39 -10.20
#